data_616dd3ec4bccd1e068fd9b84d82fbbfa
#
_entry.id   616dd3ec4bccd1e068fd9b84d82fbbfa
#
_cell.length_a   1.000
_cell.length_b   1.000
_cell.length_c   1.000
_cell.angle_alpha   90.00
_cell.angle_beta   90.00
_cell.angle_gamma   90.00
#
_symmetry.space_group_name_H-M   'P 1'
#
loop_
_entity.id
_entity.type
_entity.pdbx_description
1 polymer ?
#
loop_
_entity_poly.entity_id
_entity_poly.type
_entity_poly.pdbx_seq_one_letter_code
_entity_poly.pdbx_strand_id
1 'polypeptide(L)'
;MTSPPYQPEGATRMRHARPLRLVLLVSGAVMIGIGAAVLFAPAAFHGTNGIELGSDAGLLSEIRAAGGALLAAGALIALGAFVARLAFTATLAGAGIYLSYGLSRLLSITLDGIPASGLVLATALELAIGLACVFVLVRYRHRDTSA
;
A
#
# COMPACT_ATOMS: atom_id res chain seq x y z
N MET A 1 -30.90 -8.25 -36.24
CA MET A 1 -29.63 -8.77 -35.68
C MET A 1 -29.15 -7.82 -34.63
N THR A 2 -29.42 -8.12 -33.36
CA THR A 2 -29.00 -7.30 -32.23
C THR A 2 -27.64 -7.85 -31.78
N SER A 3 -26.58 -7.03 -31.93
CA SER A 3 -25.25 -7.37 -31.40
C SER A 3 -25.34 -7.58 -29.89
N PRO A 4 -24.71 -8.63 -29.32
CA PRO A 4 -24.68 -8.81 -27.88
C PRO A 4 -23.95 -7.63 -27.22
N PRO A 5 -24.35 -7.21 -26.01
CA PRO A 5 -23.72 -6.11 -25.32
C PRO A 5 -22.24 -6.44 -25.05
N TYR A 6 -21.36 -5.51 -25.38
CA TYR A 6 -19.92 -5.59 -25.10
C TYR A 6 -19.71 -5.76 -23.60
N GLN A 7 -19.32 -6.95 -23.19
CA GLN A 7 -18.85 -7.19 -21.82
C GLN A 7 -17.32 -7.10 -21.83
N PRO A 8 -16.71 -6.22 -21.03
CA PRO A 8 -15.26 -6.17 -20.90
C PRO A 8 -14.78 -7.42 -20.15
N GLU A 9 -14.41 -8.45 -20.89
CA GLU A 9 -13.94 -9.73 -20.34
C GLU A 9 -12.73 -9.60 -19.41
N GLY A 10 -11.90 -8.60 -19.59
CA GLY A 10 -10.74 -8.34 -18.72
C GLY A 10 -11.11 -8.00 -17.28
N ALA A 11 -12.20 -7.25 -17.07
CA ALA A 11 -12.63 -6.87 -15.72
C ALA A 11 -13.16 -8.08 -14.90
N THR A 12 -13.75 -9.07 -15.56
CA THR A 12 -14.27 -10.29 -14.93
C THR A 12 -13.14 -11.27 -14.58
N ARG A 13 -12.09 -11.36 -15.38
CA ARG A 13 -10.93 -12.25 -15.14
C ARG A 13 -10.08 -11.80 -13.95
N MET A 14 -9.90 -10.50 -13.73
CA MET A 14 -9.21 -9.98 -12.54
C MET A 14 -9.94 -10.32 -11.24
N ARG A 15 -11.26 -10.36 -11.26
CA ARG A 15 -12.09 -10.62 -10.07
C ARG A 15 -11.87 -12.00 -9.44
N HIS A 16 -11.43 -12.99 -10.23
CA HIS A 16 -11.28 -14.39 -9.78
C HIS A 16 -9.83 -14.78 -9.45
N ALA A 17 -8.89 -13.86 -9.58
CA ALA A 17 -7.50 -14.15 -9.29
C ALA A 17 -7.22 -14.07 -7.79
N ARG A 18 -7.23 -15.23 -7.12
CA ARG A 18 -6.93 -15.37 -5.70
C ARG A 18 -5.67 -14.60 -5.26
N PRO A 19 -4.52 -14.66 -5.99
CA PRO A 19 -3.32 -13.95 -5.57
C PRO A 19 -3.46 -12.42 -5.61
N LEU A 20 -4.16 -11.85 -6.59
CA LEU A 20 -4.43 -10.41 -6.64
C LEU A 20 -5.24 -9.96 -5.42
N ARG A 21 -6.32 -10.68 -5.12
CA ARG A 21 -7.18 -10.37 -3.99
C ARG A 21 -6.42 -10.45 -2.66
N LEU A 22 -5.57 -11.47 -2.51
CA LEU A 22 -4.74 -11.64 -1.31
C LEU A 22 -3.75 -10.47 -1.14
N VAL A 23 -3.04 -10.08 -2.22
CA VAL A 23 -2.10 -8.96 -2.20
C VAL A 23 -2.83 -7.66 -1.82
N LEU A 24 -4.00 -7.38 -2.40
CA LEU A 24 -4.77 -6.17 -2.08
C LEU A 24 -5.28 -6.17 -0.63
N LEU A 25 -5.74 -7.31 -0.11
CA LEU A 25 -6.20 -7.40 1.27
C LEU A 25 -5.06 -7.23 2.26
N VAL A 26 -3.93 -7.91 2.03
CA VAL A 26 -2.76 -7.82 2.91
C VAL A 26 -2.17 -6.42 2.89
N SER A 27 -1.92 -5.86 1.70
CA SER A 27 -1.36 -4.51 1.58
C SER A 27 -2.30 -3.44 2.16
N GLY A 28 -3.61 -3.55 1.89
CA GLY A 28 -4.60 -2.64 2.46
C GLY A 28 -4.67 -2.75 3.99
N ALA A 29 -4.72 -3.96 4.54
CA ALA A 29 -4.79 -4.18 5.99
C ALA A 29 -3.54 -3.66 6.72
N VAL A 30 -2.34 -3.90 6.19
CA VAL A 30 -1.09 -3.36 6.75
C VAL A 30 -1.11 -1.84 6.75
N MET A 31 -1.50 -1.22 5.64
CA MET A 31 -1.54 0.25 5.52
C MET A 31 -2.62 0.87 6.42
N ILE A 32 -3.79 0.24 6.56
CA ILE A 32 -4.83 0.66 7.51
C ILE A 32 -4.29 0.60 8.94
N GLY A 33 -3.64 -0.51 9.31
CA GLY A 33 -3.09 -0.68 10.66
C GLY A 33 -2.04 0.38 11.00
N ILE A 34 -1.09 0.62 10.11
CA ILE A 34 -0.06 1.66 10.28
C ILE A 34 -0.72 3.06 10.31
N GLY A 35 -1.59 3.36 9.36
CA GLY A 35 -2.29 4.65 9.29
C GLY A 35 -3.11 4.93 10.55
N ALA A 36 -3.84 3.94 11.06
CA ALA A 36 -4.58 4.05 12.31
C ALA A 36 -3.64 4.28 13.51
N ALA A 37 -2.54 3.53 13.62
CA ALA A 37 -1.57 3.70 14.70
C ALA A 37 -0.95 5.10 14.70
N VAL A 38 -0.53 5.59 13.52
CA VAL A 38 0.04 6.95 13.35
C VAL A 38 -1.00 8.03 13.63
N LEU A 39 -2.25 7.84 13.22
CA LEU A 39 -3.33 8.82 13.42
C LEU A 39 -3.76 8.92 14.89
N PHE A 40 -4.02 7.79 15.55
CA PHE A 40 -4.65 7.76 16.88
C PHE A 40 -3.63 7.72 18.03
N ALA A 41 -2.46 7.11 17.81
CA ALA A 41 -1.44 6.91 18.82
C ALA A 41 -0.01 7.23 18.31
N PRO A 42 0.23 8.45 17.76
CA PRO A 42 1.50 8.77 17.10
C PRO A 42 2.72 8.61 18.02
N ALA A 43 2.65 9.10 19.25
CA ALA A 43 3.75 9.02 20.20
C ALA A 43 4.10 7.55 20.56
N ALA A 44 3.09 6.72 20.80
CA ALA A 44 3.31 5.30 21.09
C ALA A 44 3.90 4.57 19.88
N PHE A 45 3.35 4.83 18.69
CA PHE A 45 3.85 4.20 17.45
C PHE A 45 5.31 4.56 17.15
N HIS A 46 5.67 5.84 17.24
CA HIS A 46 7.05 6.28 16.99
C HIS A 46 7.99 5.87 18.10
N GLY A 47 7.52 5.84 19.34
CA GLY A 47 8.27 5.38 20.52
C GLY A 47 8.74 3.94 20.41
N THR A 48 8.01 3.05 19.72
CA THR A 48 8.47 1.67 19.46
C THR A 48 9.76 1.60 18.65
N ASN A 49 10.09 2.67 17.93
CA ASN A 49 11.34 2.80 17.16
C ASN A 49 12.34 3.78 17.80
N GLY A 50 12.14 4.14 19.06
CA GLY A 50 13.03 5.05 19.80
C GLY A 50 12.91 6.52 19.38
N ILE A 51 11.81 6.90 18.71
CA ILE A 51 11.58 8.28 18.27
C ILE A 51 10.64 8.96 19.26
N GLU A 52 11.12 10.00 19.94
CA GLU A 52 10.33 10.83 20.85
C GLU A 52 9.78 12.05 20.09
N LEU A 53 8.47 12.15 19.97
CA LEU A 53 7.81 13.22 19.21
C LEU A 53 7.65 14.52 20.00
N GLY A 54 7.82 14.49 21.34
CA GLY A 54 7.54 15.64 22.18
C GLY A 54 6.05 16.04 22.19
N SER A 55 5.78 17.30 22.52
CA SER A 55 4.42 17.85 22.66
C SER A 55 4.11 18.99 21.67
N ASP A 56 4.92 19.18 20.63
CA ASP A 56 4.67 20.19 19.62
C ASP A 56 3.41 19.88 18.82
N ALA A 57 2.43 20.80 18.90
CA ALA A 57 1.13 20.60 18.26
C ALA A 57 1.21 20.60 16.73
N GLY A 58 2.14 21.38 16.14
CA GLY A 58 2.34 21.43 14.70
C GLY A 58 2.88 20.11 14.17
N LEU A 59 3.95 19.58 14.80
CA LEU A 59 4.51 18.28 14.45
C LEU A 59 3.50 17.15 14.59
N LEU A 60 2.74 17.12 15.69
CA LEU A 60 1.72 16.11 15.90
C LEU A 60 0.58 16.21 14.88
N SER A 61 0.22 17.42 14.43
CA SER A 61 -0.78 17.62 13.37
C SER A 61 -0.31 17.04 12.05
N GLU A 62 0.93 17.31 11.63
CA GLU A 62 1.52 16.77 10.39
C GLU A 62 1.58 15.24 10.41
N ILE A 63 2.02 14.67 11.51
CA ILE A 63 2.09 13.21 11.67
C ILE A 63 0.70 12.57 11.59
N ARG A 64 -0.30 13.15 12.27
CA ARG A 64 -1.68 12.66 12.20
C ARG A 64 -2.28 12.79 10.81
N ALA A 65 -2.00 13.88 10.09
CA ALA A 65 -2.44 14.06 8.71
C ALA A 65 -1.87 12.97 7.79
N ALA A 66 -0.58 12.65 7.93
CA ALA A 66 0.05 11.54 7.21
C ALA A 66 -0.59 10.19 7.57
N GLY A 67 -0.89 9.95 8.86
CA GLY A 67 -1.61 8.76 9.33
C GLY A 67 -3.01 8.63 8.71
N GLY A 68 -3.76 9.74 8.65
CA GLY A 68 -5.06 9.79 8.00
C GLY A 68 -5.00 9.47 6.50
N ALA A 69 -4.00 10.00 5.81
CA ALA A 69 -3.78 9.72 4.39
C ALA A 69 -3.45 8.22 4.14
N LEU A 70 -2.60 7.62 4.99
CA LEU A 70 -2.31 6.18 4.91
C LEU A 70 -3.55 5.33 5.18
N LEU A 71 -4.35 5.69 6.18
CA LEU A 71 -5.60 5.00 6.50
C LEU A 71 -6.56 5.00 5.30
N ALA A 72 -6.77 6.16 4.69
CA ALA A 72 -7.63 6.30 3.51
C ALA A 72 -7.08 5.52 2.31
N ALA A 73 -5.78 5.60 2.03
CA ALA A 73 -5.12 4.86 0.96
C ALA A 73 -5.24 3.34 1.18
N GLY A 74 -5.02 2.87 2.40
CA GLY A 74 -5.19 1.46 2.76
C GLY A 74 -6.62 0.96 2.56
N ALA A 75 -7.62 1.77 2.92
CA ALA A 75 -9.03 1.46 2.67
C ALA A 75 -9.34 1.34 1.17
N LEU A 76 -8.83 2.26 0.36
CA LEU A 76 -8.99 2.21 -1.11
C LEU A 76 -8.33 0.98 -1.72
N ILE A 77 -7.13 0.61 -1.25
CA ILE A 77 -6.42 -0.59 -1.69
C ILE A 77 -7.22 -1.85 -1.33
N ALA A 78 -7.71 -1.94 -0.08
CA ALA A 78 -8.53 -3.06 0.37
C ALA A 78 -9.84 -3.18 -0.42
N LEU A 79 -10.50 -2.05 -0.73
CA LEU A 79 -11.70 -2.03 -1.58
C LEU A 79 -11.46 -2.61 -2.97
N GLY A 80 -10.25 -2.46 -3.53
CA GLY A 80 -9.86 -3.06 -4.80
C GLY A 80 -9.98 -4.59 -4.81
N ALA A 81 -9.92 -5.26 -3.66
CA ALA A 81 -10.12 -6.70 -3.55
C ALA A 81 -11.59 -7.13 -3.75
N PHE A 82 -12.53 -6.22 -3.57
CA PHE A 82 -13.97 -6.49 -3.65
C PHE A 82 -14.62 -5.87 -4.90
N VAL A 83 -14.09 -4.73 -5.36
CA VAL A 83 -14.61 -3.96 -6.49
C VAL A 83 -13.69 -4.14 -7.70
N ALA A 84 -14.10 -4.94 -8.68
CA ALA A 84 -13.30 -5.29 -9.85
C ALA A 84 -12.78 -4.06 -10.64
N ARG A 85 -13.59 -3.01 -10.74
CA ARG A 85 -13.20 -1.75 -11.41
C ARG A 85 -12.02 -1.06 -10.73
N LEU A 86 -11.87 -1.22 -9.42
CA LEU A 86 -10.81 -0.59 -8.64
C LEU A 86 -9.54 -1.45 -8.56
N ALA A 87 -9.61 -2.73 -8.90
CA ALA A 87 -8.52 -3.68 -8.68
C ALA A 87 -7.19 -3.22 -9.33
N PHE A 88 -7.21 -2.75 -10.57
CA PHE A 88 -6.02 -2.26 -11.25
C PHE A 88 -5.47 -0.99 -10.57
N THR A 89 -6.31 0.02 -10.36
CA THR A 89 -5.92 1.30 -9.75
C THR A 89 -5.45 1.10 -8.31
N ALA A 90 -6.13 0.26 -7.53
CA ALA A 90 -5.75 -0.09 -6.17
C ALA A 90 -4.38 -0.78 -6.12
N THR A 91 -4.11 -1.72 -7.05
CA THR A 91 -2.82 -2.39 -7.10
C THR A 91 -1.70 -1.45 -7.54
N LEU A 92 -1.97 -0.56 -8.50
CA LEU A 92 -1.02 0.46 -8.94
C LEU A 92 -0.72 1.45 -7.80
N ALA A 93 -1.74 1.92 -7.10
CA ALA A 93 -1.58 2.80 -5.94
C ALA A 93 -0.78 2.11 -4.81
N GLY A 94 -1.10 0.84 -4.52
CA GLY A 94 -0.34 0.04 -3.55
C GLY A 94 1.13 -0.09 -3.94
N ALA A 95 1.42 -0.45 -5.20
CA ALA A 95 2.80 -0.52 -5.69
C ALA A 95 3.53 0.82 -5.53
N GLY A 96 2.91 1.92 -5.98
CA GLY A 96 3.50 3.26 -5.90
C GLY A 96 3.79 3.69 -4.47
N ILE A 97 2.82 3.57 -3.57
CA ILE A 97 2.97 4.00 -2.18
C ILE A 97 4.02 3.17 -1.46
N TYR A 98 3.92 1.83 -1.50
CA TYR A 98 4.86 0.96 -0.79
C TYR A 98 6.29 1.09 -1.31
N LEU A 99 6.49 1.18 -2.64
CA LEU A 99 7.82 1.39 -3.20
C LEU A 99 8.36 2.78 -2.87
N SER A 100 7.54 3.82 -2.88
CA SER A 100 7.97 5.16 -2.47
C SER A 100 8.46 5.19 -1.03
N TYR A 101 7.71 4.57 -0.09
CA TYR A 101 8.14 4.47 1.30
C TYR A 101 9.44 3.68 1.44
N GLY A 102 9.51 2.47 0.86
CA GLY A 102 10.69 1.63 0.93
C GLY A 102 11.93 2.27 0.32
N LEU A 103 11.81 2.90 -0.85
CA LEU A 103 12.93 3.60 -1.51
C LEU A 103 13.36 4.85 -0.74
N SER A 104 12.42 5.63 -0.19
CA SER A 104 12.74 6.79 0.64
C SER A 104 13.51 6.39 1.91
N ARG A 105 13.13 5.26 2.53
CA ARG A 105 13.86 4.72 3.68
C ARG A 105 15.26 4.21 3.30
N LEU A 106 15.41 3.56 2.13
CA LEU A 106 16.74 3.18 1.64
C LEU A 106 17.63 4.41 1.41
N LEU A 107 17.06 5.49 0.85
CA LEU A 107 17.78 6.75 0.68
C LEU A 107 18.20 7.32 2.05
N SER A 108 17.30 7.36 3.03
CA SER A 108 17.62 7.81 4.39
C SER A 108 18.71 6.95 5.04
N ILE A 109 18.66 5.63 4.88
CA ILE A 109 19.73 4.73 5.38
C ILE A 109 21.08 5.08 4.77
N THR A 110 21.12 5.45 3.49
CA THR A 110 22.39 5.80 2.82
C THR A 110 22.91 7.18 3.22
N LEU A 111 22.04 8.13 3.53
CA LEU A 111 22.42 9.50 3.88
C LEU A 111 22.61 9.71 5.37
N ASP A 112 21.76 9.10 6.20
CA ASP A 112 21.64 9.40 7.62
C ASP A 112 22.14 8.26 8.51
N GLY A 113 22.41 7.07 7.93
CA GLY A 113 22.84 5.88 8.65
C GLY A 113 21.71 4.92 8.98
N ILE A 114 22.06 3.81 9.63
CA ILE A 114 21.13 2.69 9.90
C ILE A 114 20.22 3.05 11.09
N PRO A 115 18.89 3.09 10.90
CA PRO A 115 17.95 3.38 11.97
C PRO A 115 17.67 2.16 12.86
N ALA A 116 16.79 2.30 13.86
CA ALA A 116 16.32 1.20 14.69
C ALA A 116 15.84 0.00 13.85
N SER A 117 16.06 -1.22 14.36
CA SER A 117 15.77 -2.48 13.64
C SER A 117 14.32 -2.59 13.16
N GLY A 118 13.35 -2.00 13.89
CA GLY A 118 11.95 -1.94 13.48
C GLY A 118 11.76 -1.19 12.16
N LEU A 119 12.48 -0.09 11.94
CA LEU A 119 12.43 0.67 10.69
C LEU A 119 13.12 -0.06 9.53
N VAL A 120 14.19 -0.79 9.79
CA VAL A 120 14.85 -1.65 8.78
C VAL A 120 13.89 -2.76 8.34
N LEU A 121 13.20 -3.40 9.29
CA LEU A 121 12.17 -4.41 8.98
C LEU A 121 11.01 -3.81 8.19
N ALA A 122 10.54 -2.62 8.59
CA ALA A 122 9.48 -1.91 7.85
C ALA A 122 9.91 -1.66 6.39
N THR A 123 11.15 -1.21 6.16
CA THR A 123 11.70 -1.01 4.81
C THR A 123 11.64 -2.29 3.97
N ALA A 124 12.07 -3.42 4.54
CA ALA A 124 12.04 -4.71 3.86
C ALA A 124 10.60 -5.14 3.51
N LEU A 125 9.65 -4.95 4.43
CA LEU A 125 8.24 -5.27 4.21
C LEU A 125 7.60 -4.35 3.16
N GLU A 126 7.89 -3.05 3.19
CA GLU A 126 7.40 -2.08 2.21
C GLU A 126 7.87 -2.44 0.79
N LEU A 127 9.16 -2.76 0.62
CA LEU A 127 9.70 -3.19 -0.66
C LEU A 127 9.09 -4.53 -1.12
N ALA A 128 8.94 -5.50 -0.23
CA ALA A 128 8.37 -6.79 -0.55
C ALA A 128 6.90 -6.68 -1.00
N ILE A 129 6.09 -5.89 -0.29
CA ILE A 129 4.68 -5.65 -0.65
C ILE A 129 4.58 -4.88 -1.96
N GLY A 130 5.40 -3.83 -2.12
CA GLY A 130 5.44 -3.04 -3.36
C GLY A 130 5.80 -3.89 -4.57
N LEU A 131 6.83 -4.73 -4.48
CA LEU A 131 7.23 -5.67 -5.53
C LEU A 131 6.15 -6.74 -5.80
N ALA A 132 5.47 -7.23 -4.77
CA ALA A 132 4.35 -8.16 -4.94
C ALA A 132 3.20 -7.50 -5.74
N CYS A 133 2.89 -6.23 -5.47
CA CYS A 133 1.92 -5.47 -6.25
C CYS A 133 2.35 -5.32 -7.70
N VAL A 134 3.61 -4.96 -7.97
CA VAL A 134 4.16 -4.87 -9.34
C VAL A 134 4.10 -6.22 -10.05
N PHE A 135 4.51 -7.29 -9.39
CA PHE A 135 4.48 -8.65 -9.96
C PHE A 135 3.05 -9.03 -10.40
N VAL A 136 2.07 -8.76 -9.55
CA VAL A 136 0.67 -9.04 -9.85
C VAL A 136 0.20 -8.18 -11.03
N LEU A 137 0.53 -6.88 -11.08
CA LEU A 137 0.19 -6.00 -12.21
C LEU A 137 0.75 -6.53 -13.54
N VAL A 138 2.03 -6.87 -13.58
CA VAL A 138 2.69 -7.36 -14.79
C VAL A 138 2.08 -8.69 -15.24
N ARG A 139 1.89 -9.63 -14.31
CA ARG A 139 1.34 -10.94 -14.61
C ARG A 139 -0.08 -10.88 -15.21
N TYR A 140 -0.91 -9.93 -14.76
CA TYR A 140 -2.27 -9.79 -15.26
C TYR A 140 -2.33 -9.03 -16.59
N ARG A 141 -1.50 -8.03 -16.82
CA ARG A 141 -1.41 -7.34 -18.11
C ARG A 141 -1.01 -8.29 -19.25
N HIS A 142 -0.05 -9.18 -19.03
CA HIS A 142 0.39 -10.13 -20.07
C HIS A 142 -0.70 -11.16 -20.43
N ARG A 143 -1.64 -11.45 -19.57
CA ARG A 143 -2.75 -12.37 -19.87
C ARG A 143 -3.84 -11.74 -20.73
N ASP A 144 -4.01 -10.42 -20.66
CA ASP A 144 -4.99 -9.69 -21.47
C ASP A 144 -4.48 -9.44 -22.92
N THR A 145 -3.16 -9.47 -23.13
CA THR A 145 -2.55 -9.29 -24.48
C THR A 145 -2.39 -10.61 -25.26
N SER A 146 -2.58 -11.75 -24.63
CA SER A 146 -2.37 -13.08 -25.24
C SER A 146 -3.70 -13.82 -25.54
N ALA A 147 -4.84 -13.17 -25.41
CA ALA A 147 -6.18 -13.68 -25.72
C ALA A 147 -6.85 -12.87 -26.81
#